data_dcca25903efa59412fd4761857c5ed53
#
_entry.id   dcca25903efa59412fd4761857c5ed53
#
_cell.length_a   1.000
_cell.length_b   1.000
_cell.length_c   1.000
_cell.angle_alpha   90.00
_cell.angle_beta   90.00
_cell.angle_gamma   90.00
#
_symmetry.space_group_name_H-M   'P 1'
#
loop_
_entity.id
_entity.type
_entity.pdbx_description
1 polymer ?
#
loop_
_entity_poly.entity_id
_entity_poly.type
_entity_poly.pdbx_seq_one_letter_code
_entity_poly.pdbx_strand_id
1 'polypeptide(L)'
;SSGFIEKCNEALQHIALYKLLKLLIYQNSDKYFQYDLQFYKQEQKVHESIDYLVRAKNRCTAHQIKFEVFILPYRSQFETKNLFPQQTLAYYLGMNGVPFKDLYPLLSIHKHPKELYLFADEIHFSEAGHKAIAEAIQGQ
;
A
#
# COMPACT_ATOMS: atom_id res chain seq x y z
N SER A 1 23.38 3.28 30.59
CA SER A 1 23.96 3.37 29.24
C SER A 1 22.93 3.53 28.13
N SER A 2 21.65 3.17 28.34
CA SER A 2 20.59 3.34 27.33
C SER A 2 20.30 4.82 27.02
N GLY A 3 20.25 5.68 28.03
CA GLY A 3 19.95 7.11 27.84
C GLY A 3 21.00 7.93 27.08
N PHE A 4 22.25 7.45 27.00
CA PHE A 4 23.27 8.09 26.17
C PHE A 4 23.07 7.78 24.69
N ILE A 5 22.73 6.55 24.37
CA ILE A 5 22.44 6.09 22.99
C ILE A 5 21.19 6.80 22.44
N GLU A 6 20.15 6.96 23.27
CA GLU A 6 18.94 7.72 22.89
C GLU A 6 19.23 9.18 22.57
N LYS A 7 19.99 9.88 23.44
CA LYS A 7 20.39 11.28 23.21
C LYS A 7 21.29 11.46 21.98
N CYS A 8 22.20 10.54 21.72
CA CYS A 8 23.00 10.53 20.51
C CYS A 8 22.13 10.31 19.26
N ASN A 9 21.15 9.41 19.34
CA ASN A 9 20.23 9.15 18.24
C ASN A 9 19.34 10.37 17.92
N GLU A 10 18.85 11.07 18.94
CA GLU A 10 18.08 12.32 18.78
C GLU A 10 18.92 13.42 18.13
N ALA A 11 20.15 13.62 18.59
CA ALA A 11 21.06 14.63 18.03
C ALA A 11 21.44 14.32 16.56
N LEU A 12 21.62 13.04 16.22
CA LEU A 12 21.97 12.60 14.87
C LEU A 12 20.80 12.64 13.88
N GLN A 13 19.55 12.59 14.37
CA GLN A 13 18.37 12.66 13.50
C GLN A 13 18.29 13.93 12.65
N HIS A 14 18.92 15.01 13.08
CA HIS A 14 18.99 16.28 12.33
C HIS A 14 20.07 16.30 11.26
N ILE A 15 20.97 15.31 11.22
CA ILE A 15 22.06 15.24 10.24
C ILE A 15 21.55 14.50 8.99
N ALA A 16 21.60 15.16 7.84
CA ALA A 16 21.15 14.60 6.56
C ALA A 16 21.85 13.25 6.23
N LEU A 17 23.16 13.17 6.53
CA LEU A 17 23.93 11.92 6.36
C LEU A 17 23.44 10.77 7.24
N TYR A 18 23.07 11.04 8.50
CA TYR A 18 22.50 10.03 9.39
C TYR A 18 21.16 9.53 8.89
N LYS A 19 20.29 10.44 8.40
CA LYS A 19 19.03 10.08 7.77
C LYS A 19 19.25 9.20 6.55
N LEU A 20 20.23 9.53 5.71
CA LEU A 20 20.59 8.73 4.54
C LEU A 20 21.13 7.35 4.95
N LEU A 21 22.04 7.28 5.91
CA LEU A 21 22.56 6.00 6.43
C LEU A 21 21.45 5.17 7.08
N LYS A 22 20.55 5.80 7.83
CA LYS A 22 19.39 5.12 8.41
C LYS A 22 18.47 4.57 7.33
N LEU A 23 18.22 5.31 6.25
CA LEU A 23 17.48 4.84 5.07
C LEU A 23 18.18 3.65 4.40
N LEU A 24 19.51 3.68 4.26
CA LEU A 24 20.29 2.60 3.65
C LEU A 24 20.33 1.33 4.53
N ILE A 25 20.36 1.50 5.86
CA ILE A 25 20.35 0.38 6.83
C ILE A 25 18.92 -0.16 7.02
N TYR A 26 17.92 0.71 7.02
CA TYR A 26 16.51 0.37 7.11
C TYR A 26 15.88 -0.06 5.77
N GLN A 27 16.69 -0.48 4.80
CA GLN A 27 16.22 -1.07 3.53
C GLN A 27 15.44 -2.40 3.70
N ASN A 28 14.92 -2.66 4.88
CA ASN A 28 13.88 -3.64 5.08
C ASN A 28 12.50 -3.01 4.84
N SER A 29 12.35 -2.41 3.65
CA SER A 29 11.07 -1.92 3.15
C SER A 29 9.99 -3.01 3.15
N ASP A 30 10.38 -4.27 3.00
CA ASP A 30 9.48 -5.43 3.01
C ASP A 30 8.74 -5.68 4.34
N LYS A 31 9.12 -5.02 5.44
CA LYS A 31 8.49 -5.28 6.75
C LYS A 31 7.00 -4.96 6.76
N TYR A 32 6.60 -3.86 6.13
CA TYR A 32 5.18 -3.49 6.04
C TYR A 32 4.41 -4.52 5.22
N PHE A 33 4.94 -4.89 4.07
CA PHE A 33 4.33 -5.92 3.24
C PHE A 33 4.24 -7.27 3.95
N GLN A 34 5.31 -7.70 4.64
CA GLN A 34 5.31 -8.94 5.42
C GLN A 34 4.33 -8.90 6.60
N TYR A 35 4.21 -7.76 7.27
CA TYR A 35 3.24 -7.57 8.34
C TYR A 35 1.81 -7.70 7.80
N ASP A 36 1.51 -7.03 6.68
CA ASP A 36 0.19 -7.06 6.08
C ASP A 36 -0.14 -8.43 5.47
N LEU A 37 0.85 -9.16 4.95
CA LEU A 37 0.64 -10.56 4.54
C LEU A 37 0.10 -11.43 5.68
N GLN A 38 0.53 -11.20 6.92
CA GLN A 38 0.01 -11.92 8.08
C GLN A 38 -1.45 -11.53 8.37
N PHE A 39 -1.81 -10.27 8.13
CA PHE A 39 -3.21 -9.82 8.23
C PHE A 39 -4.09 -10.54 7.21
N TYR A 40 -3.69 -10.59 5.95
CA TYR A 40 -4.47 -11.24 4.88
C TYR A 40 -4.62 -12.76 5.06
N LYS A 41 -3.78 -13.40 5.87
CA LYS A 41 -3.92 -14.81 6.27
C LYS A 41 -4.95 -15.03 7.38
N GLN A 42 -5.41 -13.97 8.04
CA GLN A 42 -6.40 -14.03 9.11
C GLN A 42 -7.79 -13.75 8.54
N GLU A 43 -8.43 -14.81 8.05
CA GLU A 43 -9.72 -14.74 7.34
C GLU A 43 -10.77 -13.89 8.08
N GLN A 44 -10.90 -14.06 9.38
CA GLN A 44 -11.85 -13.29 10.18
C GLN A 44 -11.58 -11.77 10.10
N LYS A 45 -10.32 -11.35 10.20
CA LYS A 45 -9.95 -9.92 10.12
C LYS A 45 -10.20 -9.34 8.74
N VAL A 46 -9.96 -10.15 7.69
CA VAL A 46 -10.28 -9.76 6.32
C VAL A 46 -11.78 -9.56 6.18
N HIS A 47 -12.59 -10.51 6.65
CA HIS A 47 -14.06 -10.39 6.64
C HIS A 47 -14.54 -9.12 7.36
N GLU A 48 -14.06 -8.86 8.58
CA GLU A 48 -14.41 -7.65 9.33
C GLU A 48 -14.09 -6.36 8.54
N SER A 49 -12.95 -6.33 7.86
CA SER A 49 -12.56 -5.19 7.02
C SER A 49 -13.47 -5.03 5.79
N ILE A 50 -13.83 -6.13 5.14
CA ILE A 50 -14.75 -6.13 4.00
C ILE A 50 -16.15 -5.68 4.42
N ASP A 51 -16.62 -6.06 5.60
CA ASP A 51 -17.92 -5.62 6.14
C ASP A 51 -18.02 -4.10 6.29
N TYR A 52 -16.92 -3.42 6.65
CA TYR A 52 -16.88 -1.96 6.66
C TYR A 52 -17.04 -1.37 5.24
N LEU A 53 -16.39 -1.96 4.24
CA LEU A 53 -16.52 -1.53 2.85
C LEU A 53 -17.92 -1.77 2.29
N VAL A 54 -18.54 -2.92 2.64
CA VAL A 54 -19.94 -3.22 2.28
C VAL A 54 -20.89 -2.18 2.88
N ARG A 55 -20.72 -1.85 4.16
CA ARG A 55 -21.53 -0.82 4.81
C ARG A 55 -21.33 0.56 4.18
N ALA A 56 -20.09 0.92 3.86
CA ALA A 56 -19.79 2.17 3.16
C ALA A 56 -20.45 2.21 1.78
N LYS A 57 -20.32 1.14 0.98
CA LYS A 57 -21.00 0.99 -0.32
C LYS A 57 -22.52 1.17 -0.19
N ASN A 58 -23.14 0.46 0.76
CA ASN A 58 -24.59 0.51 0.93
C ASN A 58 -25.06 1.92 1.31
N ARG A 59 -24.30 2.61 2.17
CA ARG A 59 -24.60 4.01 2.52
C ARG A 59 -24.45 4.94 1.34
N CYS A 60 -23.39 4.80 0.54
CA CYS A 60 -23.21 5.57 -0.69
C CYS A 60 -24.35 5.33 -1.68
N THR A 61 -24.73 4.08 -1.90
CA THR A 61 -25.85 3.69 -2.78
C THR A 61 -27.16 4.32 -2.33
N ALA A 62 -27.46 4.30 -1.03
CA ALA A 62 -28.69 4.93 -0.48
C ALA A 62 -28.74 6.43 -0.74
N HIS A 63 -27.60 7.10 -0.93
CA HIS A 63 -27.50 8.52 -1.25
C HIS A 63 -27.18 8.79 -2.74
N GLN A 64 -27.27 7.77 -3.60
CA GLN A 64 -26.97 7.87 -5.05
C GLN A 64 -25.51 8.32 -5.32
N ILE A 65 -24.57 7.99 -4.42
CA ILE A 65 -23.14 8.26 -4.56
C ILE A 65 -22.46 7.00 -5.13
N LYS A 66 -21.66 7.18 -6.20
CA LYS A 66 -20.82 6.10 -6.73
C LYS A 66 -19.76 5.72 -5.70
N PHE A 67 -19.61 4.42 -5.46
CA PHE A 67 -18.59 3.86 -4.57
C PHE A 67 -17.75 2.84 -5.33
N GLU A 68 -16.45 2.94 -5.24
CA GLU A 68 -15.51 2.02 -5.87
C GLU A 68 -14.23 1.91 -5.02
N VAL A 69 -13.64 0.72 -4.95
CA VAL A 69 -12.40 0.44 -4.21
C VAL A 69 -11.26 0.28 -5.20
N PHE A 70 -10.15 0.99 -4.98
CA PHE A 70 -8.91 0.82 -5.73
C PHE A 70 -7.89 0.09 -4.86
N ILE A 71 -7.42 -1.07 -5.34
CA ILE A 71 -6.39 -1.85 -4.65
C ILE A 71 -5.04 -1.38 -5.18
N LEU A 72 -4.25 -0.77 -4.30
CA LEU A 72 -2.91 -0.27 -4.62
C LEU A 72 -1.86 -1.32 -4.26
N PRO A 73 -0.89 -1.60 -5.13
CA PRO A 73 0.18 -2.53 -4.82
C PRO A 73 1.21 -1.94 -3.85
N TYR A 74 1.94 -2.82 -3.16
CA TYR A 74 3.19 -2.49 -2.48
C TYR A 74 4.35 -2.45 -3.49
N ARG A 75 5.36 -1.62 -3.22
CA ARG A 75 6.55 -1.52 -4.07
C ARG A 75 7.25 -2.86 -4.28
N SER A 76 7.41 -3.65 -3.22
CA SER A 76 8.04 -4.98 -3.25
C SER A 76 7.28 -5.99 -4.12
N GLN A 77 6.00 -5.81 -4.36
CA GLN A 77 5.21 -6.71 -5.22
C GLN A 77 5.65 -6.67 -6.68
N PHE A 78 6.27 -5.57 -7.15
CA PHE A 78 6.83 -5.52 -8.51
C PHE A 78 8.06 -6.40 -8.67
N GLU A 79 8.75 -6.76 -7.59
CA GLU A 79 9.86 -7.73 -7.58
C GLU A 79 9.38 -9.14 -7.29
N THR A 80 8.69 -9.30 -6.16
CA THR A 80 8.32 -10.61 -5.62
C THR A 80 7.21 -11.30 -6.39
N LYS A 81 6.39 -10.52 -7.12
CA LYS A 81 5.17 -10.99 -7.80
C LYS A 81 4.17 -11.68 -6.84
N ASN A 82 4.30 -11.43 -5.54
CA ASN A 82 3.37 -11.94 -4.55
C ASN A 82 2.10 -11.10 -4.52
N LEU A 83 1.06 -11.55 -5.22
CA LEU A 83 -0.23 -10.87 -5.35
C LEU A 83 -1.28 -11.44 -4.40
N PHE A 84 -0.89 -12.17 -3.37
CA PHE A 84 -1.82 -12.76 -2.41
C PHE A 84 -2.79 -11.73 -1.79
N PRO A 85 -2.35 -10.50 -1.36
CA PRO A 85 -3.26 -9.47 -0.87
C PRO A 85 -4.32 -9.04 -1.91
N GLN A 86 -3.90 -8.78 -3.17
CA GLN A 86 -4.82 -8.40 -4.24
C GLN A 86 -5.84 -9.50 -4.53
N GLN A 87 -5.38 -10.73 -4.63
CA GLN A 87 -6.25 -11.88 -4.89
C GLN A 87 -7.27 -12.08 -3.76
N THR A 88 -6.82 -11.95 -2.51
CA THR A 88 -7.69 -12.05 -1.33
C THR A 88 -8.74 -10.93 -1.33
N LEU A 89 -8.32 -9.68 -1.52
CA LEU A 89 -9.27 -8.55 -1.57
C LEU A 89 -10.23 -8.67 -2.75
N ALA A 90 -9.73 -8.99 -3.94
CA ALA A 90 -10.56 -9.17 -5.13
C ALA A 90 -11.63 -10.25 -4.92
N TYR A 91 -11.25 -11.38 -4.31
CA TYR A 91 -12.19 -12.45 -4.00
C TYR A 91 -13.32 -11.98 -3.06
N TYR A 92 -12.97 -11.40 -1.91
CA TYR A 92 -13.98 -10.99 -0.93
C TYR A 92 -14.81 -9.78 -1.36
N LEU A 93 -14.20 -8.79 -2.06
CA LEU A 93 -14.94 -7.67 -2.64
C LEU A 93 -15.93 -8.14 -3.70
N GLY A 94 -15.50 -9.06 -4.58
CA GLY A 94 -16.35 -9.64 -5.61
C GLY A 94 -17.53 -10.45 -5.01
N MET A 95 -17.25 -11.29 -4.03
CA MET A 95 -18.30 -12.09 -3.33
C MET A 95 -19.36 -11.21 -2.66
N ASN A 96 -18.98 -10.00 -2.22
CA ASN A 96 -19.89 -9.05 -1.55
C ASN A 96 -20.44 -7.96 -2.49
N GLY A 97 -20.21 -8.08 -3.79
CA GLY A 97 -20.69 -7.13 -4.80
C GLY A 97 -20.17 -5.70 -4.58
N VAL A 98 -18.97 -5.55 -4.03
CA VAL A 98 -18.30 -4.26 -3.88
C VAL A 98 -17.51 -3.99 -5.16
N PRO A 99 -17.80 -2.90 -5.90
CA PRO A 99 -17.04 -2.55 -7.09
C PRO A 99 -15.58 -2.27 -6.72
N PHE A 100 -14.64 -2.84 -7.46
CA PHE A 100 -13.22 -2.61 -7.22
C PHE A 100 -12.40 -2.68 -8.50
N LYS A 101 -11.20 -2.10 -8.45
CA LYS A 101 -10.18 -2.21 -9.48
C LYS A 101 -8.81 -2.46 -8.83
N ASP A 102 -8.14 -3.53 -9.28
CA ASP A 102 -6.73 -3.76 -8.93
C ASP A 102 -5.84 -2.93 -9.86
N LEU A 103 -5.05 -2.02 -9.31
CA LEU A 103 -4.15 -1.17 -10.08
C LEU A 103 -2.78 -1.80 -10.36
N TYR A 104 -2.48 -2.98 -9.78
CA TYR A 104 -1.20 -3.65 -10.04
C TYR A 104 -0.94 -3.89 -11.54
N PRO A 105 -1.88 -4.41 -12.35
CA PRO A 105 -1.63 -4.63 -13.78
C PRO A 105 -1.29 -3.35 -14.52
N LEU A 106 -2.00 -2.26 -14.21
CA LEU A 106 -1.80 -0.95 -14.87
C LEU A 106 -0.48 -0.29 -14.48
N LEU A 107 -0.09 -0.40 -13.20
CA LEU A 107 1.17 0.17 -12.73
C LEU A 107 2.37 -0.69 -13.12
N SER A 108 2.19 -1.99 -13.34
CA SER A 108 3.26 -2.93 -13.70
C SER A 108 3.79 -2.77 -15.13
N ILE A 109 3.05 -2.09 -16.02
CA ILE A 109 3.49 -1.82 -17.39
C ILE A 109 4.50 -0.66 -17.49
N HIS A 110 4.66 0.12 -16.42
CA HIS A 110 5.70 1.15 -16.38
C HIS A 110 7.08 0.51 -16.47
N LYS A 111 7.99 1.17 -17.20
CA LYS A 111 9.36 0.67 -17.39
C LYS A 111 10.10 0.43 -16.07
N HIS A 112 9.82 1.30 -15.08
CA HIS A 112 10.43 1.26 -13.75
C HIS A 112 9.36 1.45 -12.65
N PRO A 113 8.49 0.44 -12.43
CA PRO A 113 7.33 0.61 -11.54
C PRO A 113 7.70 0.91 -10.09
N LYS A 114 8.92 0.57 -9.64
CA LYS A 114 9.40 0.91 -8.29
C LYS A 114 9.72 2.41 -8.11
N GLU A 115 9.97 3.13 -9.19
CA GLU A 115 10.19 4.58 -9.16
C GLU A 115 8.89 5.37 -8.97
N LEU A 116 7.74 4.69 -9.07
CA LEU A 116 6.44 5.26 -8.71
C LEU A 116 6.30 5.49 -7.20
N TYR A 117 7.23 4.98 -6.40
CA TYR A 117 7.27 5.13 -4.94
C TYR A 117 8.38 6.08 -4.52
N LEU A 118 8.26 6.63 -3.31
CA LEU A 118 9.35 7.38 -2.70
C LEU A 118 10.56 6.47 -2.47
N PHE A 119 11.74 7.07 -2.47
CA PHE A 119 12.97 6.30 -2.27
C PHE A 119 12.95 5.52 -0.96
N ALA A 120 13.24 4.22 -1.01
CA ALA A 120 13.24 3.29 0.12
C ALA A 120 11.90 3.22 0.90
N ASP A 121 10.77 3.48 0.21
CA ASP A 121 9.43 3.40 0.79
C ASP A 121 8.60 2.34 0.07
N GLU A 122 7.75 1.62 0.81
CA GLU A 122 6.91 0.54 0.29
C GLU A 122 5.51 0.97 -0.12
N ILE A 123 5.01 2.05 0.50
CA ILE A 123 3.59 2.40 0.43
C ILE A 123 3.33 3.82 -0.06
N HIS A 124 4.29 4.74 0.11
CA HIS A 124 4.08 6.13 -0.30
C HIS A 124 4.56 6.35 -1.74
N PHE A 125 3.66 6.90 -2.54
CA PHE A 125 3.91 7.17 -3.94
C PHE A 125 4.69 8.47 -4.15
N SER A 126 5.57 8.47 -5.15
CA SER A 126 6.22 9.67 -5.67
C SER A 126 5.22 10.52 -6.46
N GLU A 127 5.63 11.70 -6.90
CA GLU A 127 4.85 12.54 -7.81
C GLU A 127 4.46 11.77 -9.09
N ALA A 128 5.42 11.05 -9.68
CA ALA A 128 5.17 10.20 -10.83
C ALA A 128 4.16 9.08 -10.52
N GLY A 129 4.24 8.50 -9.31
CA GLY A 129 3.30 7.49 -8.85
C GLY A 129 1.89 8.02 -8.71
N HIS A 130 1.71 9.19 -8.08
CA HIS A 130 0.39 9.83 -7.98
C HIS A 130 -0.21 10.14 -9.36
N LYS A 131 0.62 10.62 -10.30
CA LYS A 131 0.19 10.86 -11.67
C LYS A 131 -0.27 9.56 -12.35
N ALA A 132 0.52 8.49 -12.27
CA ALA A 132 0.19 7.19 -12.85
C ALA A 132 -1.11 6.61 -12.27
N ILE A 133 -1.33 6.76 -10.95
CA ILE A 133 -2.58 6.34 -10.30
C ILE A 133 -3.76 7.18 -10.82
N ALA A 134 -3.61 8.50 -10.89
CA ALA A 134 -4.67 9.37 -11.38
C ALA A 134 -5.07 9.01 -12.83
N GLU A 135 -4.09 8.78 -13.71
CA GLU A 135 -4.34 8.33 -15.08
C GLU A 135 -5.04 6.97 -15.13
N ALA A 136 -4.62 6.02 -14.27
CA ALA A 136 -5.23 4.70 -14.17
C ALA A 136 -6.69 4.73 -13.66
N ILE A 137 -7.04 5.74 -12.85
CA ILE A 137 -8.42 5.95 -12.35
C ILE A 137 -9.28 6.67 -13.42
N GLN A 138 -8.72 7.69 -14.09
CA GLN A 138 -9.45 8.52 -15.06
C GLN A 138 -9.68 7.82 -16.41
N GLY A 139 -8.83 6.89 -16.78
CA GLY A 139 -8.92 6.14 -18.04
C GLY A 139 -10.05 5.11 -18.10
N GLN A 140 -11.12 5.33 -17.34
CA GLN A 140 -12.33 4.50 -17.30
C GLN A 140 -13.44 5.05 -18.19
#